data_97c6ad30a4539c3cbef2af9de043afdf
#
_entry.id   97c6ad30a4539c3cbef2af9de043afdf
#
_cell.length_a   1.000
_cell.length_b   1.000
_cell.length_c   1.000
_cell.angle_alpha   90.00
_cell.angle_beta   90.00
_cell.angle_gamma   90.00
#
_symmetry.space_group_name_H-M   'P 1'
#
loop_
_entity.id
_entity.type
_entity.pdbx_description
1 polymer ?
#
loop_
_entity_poly.entity_id
_entity_poly.type
_entity_poly.pdbx_seq_one_letter_code
_entity_poly.pdbx_strand_id
1 'polypeptide(L)'
;DNKNFSFLIKDDRAELYNINGEIILILIRPSNVNLINEWSLISLRSNDGVSSSVLDKNTGIIFLNNSEVKIFTACNNGGGNFFEEFNNITFSDLSFTERACDQEKNIREQEFTSALSKINSYSILRNILSLEKDDIEYIRFSLKD
;
A
#
# COMPACT_ATOMS: atom_id res chain seq x y z
N ASP A 1 -12.69 -8.25 -42.02
CA ASP A 1 -13.45 -7.62 -40.92
C ASP A 1 -12.60 -6.54 -40.27
N ASN A 2 -12.81 -5.29 -40.69
CA ASN A 2 -12.23 -4.13 -39.98
C ASN A 2 -12.93 -3.97 -38.64
N LYS A 3 -12.39 -4.58 -37.60
CA LYS A 3 -12.80 -4.31 -36.24
C LYS A 3 -12.20 -2.95 -35.87
N ASN A 4 -12.98 -1.90 -35.95
CA ASN A 4 -12.54 -0.57 -35.52
C ASN A 4 -12.49 -0.53 -34.02
N PHE A 5 -11.28 -0.48 -33.49
CA PHE A 5 -11.01 -0.16 -32.09
C PHE A 5 -10.52 1.27 -32.02
N SER A 6 -10.84 1.97 -30.95
CA SER A 6 -10.24 3.24 -30.62
C SER A 6 -9.49 3.12 -29.29
N PHE A 7 -8.47 3.92 -29.11
CA PHE A 7 -7.74 3.99 -27.85
C PHE A 7 -7.53 5.44 -27.43
N LEU A 8 -7.52 5.64 -26.13
CA LEU A 8 -7.24 6.91 -25.49
C LEU A 8 -6.02 6.73 -24.59
N ILE A 9 -5.03 7.61 -24.75
CA ILE A 9 -3.88 7.66 -23.85
C ILE A 9 -4.03 8.92 -22.99
N LYS A 10 -4.00 8.76 -21.69
CA LYS A 10 -4.03 9.83 -20.72
C LYS A 10 -3.04 9.53 -19.60
N ASP A 11 -2.03 10.38 -19.45
CA ASP A 11 -0.95 10.24 -18.47
C ASP A 11 -0.20 8.90 -18.59
N ASP A 12 -0.45 7.98 -17.68
CA ASP A 12 0.15 6.65 -17.59
C ASP A 12 -0.80 5.50 -17.96
N ARG A 13 -1.96 5.85 -18.52
CA ARG A 13 -3.05 4.91 -18.81
C ARG A 13 -3.42 4.94 -20.29
N ALA A 14 -3.56 3.77 -20.88
CA ALA A 14 -4.14 3.58 -22.19
C ALA A 14 -5.42 2.75 -22.07
N GLU A 15 -6.51 3.24 -22.62
CA GLU A 15 -7.81 2.57 -22.65
C GLU A 15 -8.13 2.18 -24.08
N LEU A 16 -8.46 0.90 -24.28
CA LEU A 16 -8.93 0.38 -25.56
C LEU A 16 -10.45 0.23 -25.52
N TYR A 17 -11.10 0.76 -26.53
CA TYR A 17 -12.57 0.74 -26.66
C TYR A 17 -12.98 -0.11 -27.85
N ASN A 18 -14.10 -0.81 -27.71
CA ASN A 18 -14.78 -1.44 -28.84
C ASN A 18 -15.57 -0.42 -29.66
N ILE A 19 -16.18 -0.88 -30.73
CA ILE A 19 -16.98 -0.03 -31.63
C ILE A 19 -18.21 0.61 -30.95
N ASN A 20 -18.67 0.04 -29.84
CA ASN A 20 -19.80 0.57 -29.05
C ASN A 20 -19.36 1.60 -28.01
N GLY A 21 -18.06 1.91 -27.93
CA GLY A 21 -17.51 2.83 -26.94
C GLY A 21 -17.32 2.21 -25.55
N GLU A 22 -17.36 0.88 -25.42
CA GLU A 22 -17.12 0.20 -24.16
C GLU A 22 -15.62 -0.08 -23.98
N ILE A 23 -15.11 0.11 -22.77
CA ILE A 23 -13.72 -0.21 -22.43
C ILE A 23 -13.54 -1.73 -22.39
N ILE A 24 -12.64 -2.24 -23.23
CA ILE A 24 -12.33 -3.67 -23.30
C ILE A 24 -10.96 -4.03 -22.75
N LEU A 25 -10.06 -3.04 -22.61
CA LEU A 25 -8.72 -3.22 -22.05
C LEU A 25 -8.22 -1.91 -21.47
N ILE A 26 -7.60 -1.99 -20.31
CA ILE A 26 -6.87 -0.89 -19.69
C ILE A 26 -5.43 -1.34 -19.51
N LEU A 27 -4.50 -0.58 -20.09
CA LEU A 27 -3.06 -0.73 -19.90
C LEU A 27 -2.58 0.42 -19.02
N ILE A 28 -1.81 0.10 -18.00
CA ILE A 28 -1.21 1.09 -17.11
C ILE A 28 0.31 0.99 -17.28
N ARG A 29 0.97 2.13 -17.45
CA ARG A 29 2.44 2.17 -17.47
C ARG A 29 2.94 1.72 -16.10
N PRO A 30 3.84 0.74 -16.02
CA PRO A 30 4.43 0.36 -14.75
C PRO A 30 5.12 1.56 -14.12
N SER A 31 4.92 1.73 -12.83
CA SER A 31 5.65 2.72 -12.05
C SER A 31 7.14 2.35 -12.04
N ASN A 32 8.03 3.34 -12.18
CA ASN A 32 9.46 3.14 -11.93
C ASN A 32 9.76 3.05 -10.41
N VAL A 33 8.76 3.30 -9.58
CA VAL A 33 8.84 3.19 -8.13
C VAL A 33 8.71 1.73 -7.74
N ASN A 34 9.66 1.22 -7.00
CA ASN A 34 9.64 -0.13 -6.42
C ASN A 34 9.33 -0.07 -4.92
N LEU A 35 9.17 -1.23 -4.31
CA LEU A 35 8.84 -1.35 -2.89
C LEU A 35 9.92 -0.76 -1.97
N ILE A 36 11.20 -0.86 -2.35
CA ILE A 36 12.36 -0.39 -1.57
C ILE A 36 12.40 1.13 -1.54
N ASN A 37 11.62 1.71 -0.66
CA ASN A 37 11.46 3.15 -0.48
C ASN A 37 10.90 3.45 0.91
N GLU A 38 10.78 4.74 1.22
CA GLU A 38 10.07 5.23 2.41
C GLU A 38 8.64 5.62 2.02
N TRP A 39 7.69 5.14 2.80
CA TRP A 39 6.26 5.26 2.54
C TRP A 39 5.53 5.87 3.74
N SER A 40 4.75 6.92 3.50
CA SER A 40 3.93 7.61 4.51
C SER A 40 2.50 7.11 4.46
N LEU A 41 1.93 6.77 5.63
CA LEU A 41 0.57 6.28 5.74
C LEU A 41 -0.45 7.37 5.36
N ILE A 42 -1.40 7.03 4.48
CA ILE A 42 -2.48 7.92 4.07
C ILE A 42 -3.88 7.35 4.35
N SER A 43 -4.03 6.05 4.42
CA SER A 43 -5.32 5.42 4.74
C SER A 43 -5.11 4.07 5.42
N LEU A 44 -5.97 3.77 6.38
CA LEU A 44 -5.99 2.52 7.15
C LEU A 44 -7.41 1.99 7.22
N ARG A 45 -7.57 0.68 6.97
CA ARG A 45 -8.81 -0.05 7.17
C ARG A 45 -8.87 -0.60 8.58
N SER A 46 -9.86 -0.20 9.33
CA SER A 46 -10.10 -0.66 10.69
C SER A 46 -10.70 -2.09 10.72
N ASN A 47 -10.76 -2.68 11.90
CA ASN A 47 -11.25 -4.05 12.07
C ASN A 47 -12.74 -4.22 11.74
N ASP A 48 -13.53 -3.15 11.79
CA ASP A 48 -14.93 -3.10 11.36
C ASP A 48 -15.10 -3.00 9.84
N GLY A 49 -14.01 -2.92 9.11
CA GLY A 49 -13.97 -2.88 7.65
C GLY A 49 -14.12 -1.48 7.05
N VAL A 50 -14.09 -0.43 7.85
CA VAL A 50 -14.14 0.95 7.39
C VAL A 50 -12.72 1.46 7.12
N SER A 51 -12.49 2.03 5.94
CA SER A 51 -11.26 2.72 5.61
C SER A 51 -11.34 4.20 5.96
N SER A 52 -10.39 4.69 6.71
CA SER A 52 -10.30 6.10 7.09
C SER A 52 -8.97 6.72 6.67
N SER A 53 -9.02 7.99 6.29
CA SER A 53 -7.80 8.77 6.02
C SER A 53 -7.05 9.03 7.31
N VAL A 54 -5.73 8.88 7.27
CA VAL A 54 -4.83 9.15 8.39
C VAL A 54 -4.10 10.45 8.12
N LEU A 55 -4.26 11.41 9.01
CA LEU A 55 -3.61 12.73 8.90
C LEU A 55 -2.24 12.78 9.60
N ASP A 56 -1.84 11.70 10.27
CA ASP A 56 -0.56 11.62 10.96
C ASP A 56 0.57 11.33 9.97
N LYS A 57 1.37 12.36 9.71
CA LYS A 57 2.54 12.26 8.83
C LYS A 57 3.72 11.48 9.43
N ASN A 58 3.63 11.07 10.70
CA ASN A 58 4.70 10.36 11.39
C ASN A 58 4.57 8.84 11.30
N THR A 59 3.43 8.34 10.84
CA THR A 59 3.23 6.91 10.63
C THR A 59 3.65 6.52 9.21
N GLY A 60 4.49 5.51 9.10
CA GLY A 60 5.02 5.05 7.82
C GLY A 60 5.83 3.78 7.93
N ILE A 61 6.33 3.35 6.79
CA ILE A 61 7.13 2.15 6.64
C ILE A 61 8.30 2.41 5.68
N ILE A 62 9.46 1.86 5.98
CA ILE A 62 10.63 1.89 5.11
C ILE A 62 11.02 0.45 4.79
N PHE A 63 11.01 0.10 3.52
CA PHE A 63 11.53 -1.16 3.02
C PHE A 63 12.98 -0.98 2.59
N LEU A 64 13.86 -1.82 3.13
CA LEU A 64 15.29 -1.80 2.85
C LEU A 64 15.68 -2.95 1.91
N ASN A 65 16.73 -2.77 1.14
CA ASN A 65 17.20 -3.74 0.15
C ASN A 65 17.79 -5.04 0.73
N ASN A 66 17.97 -5.11 2.05
CA ASN A 66 18.42 -6.31 2.78
C ASN A 66 17.25 -7.14 3.36
N SER A 67 16.03 -6.95 2.86
CA SER A 67 14.80 -7.59 3.33
C SER A 67 14.37 -7.18 4.74
N GLU A 68 14.91 -6.11 5.28
CA GLU A 68 14.48 -5.52 6.53
C GLU A 68 13.41 -4.44 6.30
N VAL A 69 12.55 -4.28 7.27
CA VAL A 69 11.55 -3.22 7.29
C VAL A 69 11.64 -2.42 8.59
N LYS A 70 11.55 -1.10 8.48
CA LYS A 70 11.40 -0.19 9.62
C LYS A 70 10.00 0.39 9.62
N ILE A 71 9.39 0.47 10.78
CA ILE A 71 8.01 0.91 10.94
C ILE A 71 7.99 2.03 11.98
N PHE A 72 7.29 3.09 11.64
CA PHE A 72 7.10 4.24 12.51
C PHE A 72 5.60 4.41 12.72
N THR A 73 5.20 4.51 13.97
CA THR A 73 3.83 4.85 14.36
C THR A 73 3.80 6.18 15.10
N ALA A 74 2.63 6.69 15.36
CA ALA A 74 2.49 7.92 16.17
C ALA A 74 3.03 7.76 17.61
N CYS A 75 3.19 6.53 18.08
CA CYS A 75 3.65 6.21 19.44
C CYS A 75 4.99 5.49 19.46
N ASN A 76 5.10 4.37 18.75
CA ASN A 76 6.23 3.47 18.81
C ASN A 76 6.95 3.36 17.47
N ASN A 77 8.15 2.84 17.52
CA ASN A 77 8.91 2.43 16.36
C ASN A 77 9.07 0.92 16.38
N GLY A 78 9.08 0.32 15.23
CA GLY A 78 9.25 -1.11 15.09
C GLY A 78 10.07 -1.44 13.86
N GLY A 79 10.20 -2.73 13.64
CA GLY A 79 10.85 -3.28 12.47
C GLY A 79 10.77 -4.79 12.48
N GLY A 80 11.32 -5.38 11.45
CA GLY A 80 11.36 -6.83 11.24
C GLY A 80 11.86 -7.14 9.85
N ASN A 81 11.40 -8.24 9.31
CA ASN A 81 11.77 -8.68 7.99
C ASN A 81 10.54 -8.73 7.09
N PHE A 82 10.76 -8.63 5.79
CA PHE A 82 9.76 -8.93 4.78
C PHE A 82 10.35 -9.86 3.71
N PHE A 83 9.49 -10.65 3.13
CA PHE A 83 9.78 -11.43 1.93
C PHE A 83 8.75 -11.07 0.87
N GLU A 84 9.22 -10.79 -0.34
CA GLU A 84 8.36 -10.50 -1.48
C GLU A 84 8.70 -11.41 -2.65
N GLU A 85 7.68 -11.89 -3.33
CA GLU A 85 7.78 -12.64 -4.56
C GLU A 85 6.61 -12.27 -5.47
N PHE A 86 6.92 -11.71 -6.64
CA PHE A 86 5.93 -11.08 -7.52
C PHE A 86 5.18 -9.97 -6.76
N ASN A 87 3.86 -10.11 -6.56
CA ASN A 87 3.06 -9.16 -5.79
C ASN A 87 2.65 -9.70 -4.41
N ASN A 88 3.16 -10.87 -4.02
CA ASN A 88 2.95 -11.40 -2.67
C ASN A 88 3.99 -10.79 -1.72
N ILE A 89 3.57 -10.50 -0.50
CA ILE A 89 4.43 -10.00 0.56
C ILE A 89 4.04 -10.63 1.89
N THR A 90 5.04 -10.99 2.67
CA THR A 90 4.87 -11.46 4.05
C THR A 90 5.82 -10.74 4.97
N PHE A 91 5.37 -10.44 6.16
CA PHE A 91 6.18 -9.85 7.22
C PHE A 91 6.48 -10.90 8.29
N SER A 92 7.69 -10.88 8.84
CA SER A 92 8.12 -11.74 9.94
C SER A 92 8.94 -10.97 10.96
N ASP A 93 9.02 -11.53 12.16
CA ASP A 93 9.85 -11.01 13.26
C ASP A 93 9.57 -9.55 13.61
N LEU A 94 8.33 -9.11 13.42
CA LEU A 94 7.92 -7.75 13.74
C LEU A 94 7.99 -7.52 15.25
N SER A 95 8.71 -6.50 15.64
CA SER A 95 8.83 -6.05 17.03
C SER A 95 8.70 -4.53 17.11
N PHE A 96 8.15 -4.04 18.20
CA PHE A 96 7.90 -2.62 18.44
C PHE A 96 8.40 -2.22 19.82
N THR A 97 8.79 -0.96 19.97
CA THR A 97 9.05 -0.38 21.29
C THR A 97 7.72 -0.28 22.06
N GLU A 98 7.81 -0.32 23.39
CA GLU A 98 6.64 -0.22 24.28
C GLU A 98 6.69 1.10 25.05
N ARG A 99 6.31 2.19 24.41
CA ARG A 99 6.14 3.48 25.06
C ARG A 99 4.68 3.64 25.48
N ALA A 100 4.48 4.23 26.64
CA ALA A 100 3.14 4.66 27.07
C ALA A 100 2.76 5.94 26.31
N CYS A 101 1.70 5.88 25.52
CA CYS A 101 1.15 7.02 24.81
C CYS A 101 -0.31 7.26 25.23
N ASP A 102 -0.91 8.32 24.73
CA ASP A 102 -2.33 8.53 24.91
C ASP A 102 -3.17 7.41 24.26
N GLN A 103 -4.40 7.26 24.71
CA GLN A 103 -5.27 6.17 24.30
C GLN A 103 -5.53 6.17 22.80
N GLU A 104 -5.66 7.34 22.19
CA GLU A 104 -5.94 7.45 20.76
C GLU A 104 -4.78 6.92 19.90
N LYS A 105 -3.55 7.28 20.24
CA LYS A 105 -2.35 6.77 19.55
C LYS A 105 -2.18 5.28 19.73
N ASN A 106 -2.45 4.76 20.93
CA ASN A 106 -2.39 3.32 21.20
C ASN A 106 -3.40 2.54 20.35
N ILE A 107 -4.63 3.02 20.24
CA ILE A 107 -5.67 2.40 19.39
C ILE A 107 -5.23 2.39 17.93
N ARG A 108 -4.77 3.51 17.40
CA ARG A 108 -4.29 3.61 16.00
C ARG A 108 -3.11 2.70 15.70
N GLU A 109 -2.18 2.59 16.63
CA GLU A 109 -1.06 1.67 16.52
C GLU A 109 -1.52 0.21 16.49
N GLN A 110 -2.44 -0.17 17.36
CA GLN A 110 -3.01 -1.51 17.37
C GLN A 110 -3.76 -1.84 16.06
N GLU A 111 -4.53 -0.90 15.53
CA GLU A 111 -5.21 -1.06 14.25
C GLU A 111 -4.20 -1.23 13.10
N PHE A 112 -3.15 -0.42 13.06
CA PHE A 112 -2.11 -0.48 12.06
C PHE A 112 -1.32 -1.81 12.12
N THR A 113 -0.86 -2.21 13.29
CA THR A 113 -0.10 -3.46 13.48
C THR A 113 -0.97 -4.68 13.22
N SER A 114 -2.24 -4.65 13.62
CA SER A 114 -3.22 -5.69 13.30
C SER A 114 -3.49 -5.80 11.80
N ALA A 115 -3.60 -4.68 11.10
CA ALA A 115 -3.75 -4.68 9.65
C ALA A 115 -2.50 -5.25 8.97
N LEU A 116 -1.31 -4.81 9.38
CA LEU A 116 -0.05 -5.25 8.81
C LEU A 116 0.16 -6.77 8.95
N SER A 117 -0.27 -7.37 10.06
CA SER A 117 -0.17 -8.81 10.28
C SER A 117 -1.07 -9.65 9.37
N LYS A 118 -2.06 -9.04 8.72
CA LYS A 118 -3.01 -9.74 7.82
C LYS A 118 -2.59 -9.69 6.36
N ILE A 119 -1.67 -8.82 6.00
CA ILE A 119 -1.28 -8.56 4.61
C ILE A 119 -0.66 -9.81 3.97
N ASN A 120 -1.04 -10.07 2.72
CA ASN A 120 -0.46 -11.13 1.90
C ASN A 120 -0.07 -10.68 0.48
N SER A 121 -0.45 -9.49 0.07
CA SER A 121 -0.14 -8.95 -1.24
C SER A 121 0.05 -7.43 -1.22
N TYR A 122 0.63 -6.90 -2.28
CA TYR A 122 0.78 -5.47 -2.46
C TYR A 122 0.66 -5.07 -3.92
N SER A 123 0.34 -3.81 -4.15
CA SER A 123 0.41 -3.19 -5.47
C SER A 123 1.01 -1.79 -5.37
N ILE A 124 1.72 -1.39 -6.41
CA ILE A 124 2.24 -0.02 -6.53
C ILE A 124 1.70 0.58 -7.81
N LEU A 125 0.96 1.66 -7.66
CA LEU A 125 0.44 2.44 -8.78
C LEU A 125 0.88 3.89 -8.62
N ARG A 126 1.71 4.38 -9.55
CA ARG A 126 2.37 5.68 -9.42
C ARG A 126 3.16 5.74 -8.11
N ASN A 127 2.88 6.71 -7.27
CA ASN A 127 3.51 6.92 -5.97
C ASN A 127 2.65 6.40 -4.79
N ILE A 128 1.74 5.46 -5.06
CA ILE A 128 0.86 4.85 -4.06
C ILE A 128 1.21 3.39 -3.91
N LEU A 129 1.48 2.98 -2.67
CA LEU A 129 1.61 1.59 -2.26
C LEU A 129 0.34 1.18 -1.53
N SER A 130 -0.31 0.13 -2.01
CA SER A 130 -1.43 -0.53 -1.35
C SER A 130 -0.97 -1.87 -0.80
N LEU A 131 -1.15 -2.08 0.50
CA LEU A 131 -0.96 -3.39 1.14
C LEU A 131 -2.34 -4.05 1.30
N GLU A 132 -2.45 -5.28 0.84
CA GLU A 132 -3.73 -5.94 0.60
C GLU A 132 -3.78 -7.31 1.28
N LYS A 133 -4.99 -7.74 1.59
CA LYS A 133 -5.33 -9.11 1.99
C LYS A 133 -6.47 -9.60 1.09
N ASP A 134 -6.19 -10.63 0.30
CA ASP A 134 -7.18 -11.25 -0.60
C ASP A 134 -7.88 -10.21 -1.51
N ASP A 135 -7.06 -9.36 -2.16
CA ASP A 135 -7.47 -8.25 -3.04
C ASP A 135 -8.25 -7.11 -2.35
N ILE A 136 -8.30 -7.12 -1.03
CA ILE A 136 -8.88 -6.02 -0.25
C ILE A 136 -7.74 -5.15 0.30
N GLU A 137 -7.77 -3.87 -0.02
CA GLU A 137 -6.82 -2.90 0.51
C GLU A 137 -7.07 -2.66 2.01
N TYR A 138 -6.03 -2.88 2.82
CA TYR A 138 -6.03 -2.62 4.25
C TYR A 138 -5.22 -1.37 4.61
N ILE A 139 -4.11 -1.15 3.94
CA ILE A 139 -3.21 -0.04 4.23
C ILE A 139 -2.81 0.62 2.93
N ARG A 140 -2.92 1.93 2.86
CA ARG A 140 -2.48 2.74 1.73
C ARG A 140 -1.43 3.74 2.16
N PHE A 141 -0.36 3.81 1.41
CA PHE A 141 0.72 4.76 1.62
C PHE A 141 0.96 5.60 0.37
N SER A 142 1.53 6.79 0.58
CA SER A 142 2.18 7.56 -0.48
C SER A 142 3.70 7.45 -0.36
N LEU A 143 4.39 7.50 -1.49
CA LEU A 143 5.84 7.65 -1.50
C LEU A 143 6.20 8.94 -0.76
N LYS A 144 7.19 8.86 0.11
CA LYS A 144 7.71 10.03 0.82
C LYS A 144 8.73 10.74 -0.05
N ASP A 145 8.53 12.03 -0.24
CA ASP A 145 9.44 12.91 -0.98
C ASP A 145 10.75 13.18 -0.21
#